data_79da16aee6bf41b5e2a0b38101cf3cf9
#
_entry.id   79da16aee6bf41b5e2a0b38101cf3cf9
#
_cell.length_a   1.000
_cell.length_b   1.000
_cell.length_c   1.000
_cell.angle_alpha   90.00
_cell.angle_beta   90.00
_cell.angle_gamma   90.00
#
_symmetry.space_group_name_H-M   'P 1'
#
loop_
_entity.id
_entity.type
_entity.pdbx_description
1 polymer ?
#
loop_
_entity_poly.entity_id
_entity_poly.type
_entity_poly.pdbx_seq_one_letter_code
_entity_poly.pdbx_strand_id
1 'polypeptide(L)'
;MKPLFGNELVQELRKRAEKVKNRLWVCVPYLGKTDAVLKVLGKNWLENEAVEVRLLTDTSDMKAINTVMLKTFHERGDVKTLAGVHAKIYIIDDSVLITSANLTETAFSKRYEIGIFIEDASDVVSVFQNWWSKADKLNSVDTAKIYKPAKEKDETTTFNLPKIWDLPKSPEKVAKKRSEYAKYDRILIDYDDFATKYNQIQRIWEDEAIYWEIDGLFNFLFHEENTPSKDFNKKEPRTLTESEQKKEIQKWAKRYKNWNEKQERDDIDWRKNNTKVVQRLLSKKRIENLKSNEVEEILGCLNSMNSYAINKTRVINNNSVETIRDAFFQLIYGEGTVASRISACEKSINFFGKSSTNELIGCFYPEKYPLINQNSISGLRFFGYQSKM
;
A
#
# COMPACT_ATOMS: atom_id res chain seq x y z
N MET A 1 1.18 26.74 -8.39
CA MET A 1 1.11 25.92 -7.15
C MET A 1 2.18 24.86 -7.19
N LYS A 2 3.02 24.74 -6.13
CA LYS A 2 4.09 23.71 -6.04
C LYS A 2 3.65 22.65 -5.02
N PRO A 3 3.67 21.36 -5.35
CA PRO A 3 3.43 20.33 -4.38
C PRO A 3 4.57 20.25 -3.35
N LEU A 4 4.23 19.99 -2.09
CA LEU A 4 5.13 19.87 -0.96
C LEU A 4 5.15 18.41 -0.47
N PHE A 5 6.34 17.96 -0.05
CA PHE A 5 6.54 16.56 0.36
C PHE A 5 7.35 16.51 1.67
N GLY A 6 7.09 15.47 2.48
CA GLY A 6 7.90 15.14 3.63
C GLY A 6 8.16 16.36 4.54
N ASN A 7 9.43 16.68 4.78
CA ASN A 7 9.80 17.78 5.68
C ASN A 7 9.40 19.17 5.16
N GLU A 8 9.38 19.41 3.86
CA GLU A 8 8.92 20.70 3.31
C GLU A 8 7.45 20.95 3.66
N LEU A 9 6.62 19.90 3.56
CA LEU A 9 5.20 19.98 3.91
C LEU A 9 5.01 20.34 5.38
N VAL A 10 5.74 19.69 6.29
CA VAL A 10 5.67 19.94 7.73
C VAL A 10 6.14 21.35 8.07
N GLN A 11 7.27 21.78 7.49
CA GLN A 11 7.85 23.10 7.74
C GLN A 11 6.94 24.23 7.28
N GLU A 12 6.35 24.11 6.09
CA GLU A 12 5.47 25.15 5.56
C GLU A 12 4.13 25.19 6.33
N LEU A 13 3.56 24.02 6.68
CA LEU A 13 2.37 23.96 7.53
C LEU A 13 2.62 24.62 8.88
N ARG A 14 3.70 24.25 9.55
CA ARG A 14 4.08 24.84 10.85
C ARG A 14 4.31 26.35 10.76
N LYS A 15 5.10 26.80 9.79
CA LYS A 15 5.42 28.21 9.57
C LYS A 15 4.17 29.06 9.44
N ARG A 16 3.14 28.57 8.73
CA ARG A 16 1.86 29.27 8.58
C ARG A 16 1.02 29.20 9.86
N ALA A 17 0.93 28.04 10.48
CA ALA A 17 0.18 27.86 11.71
C ALA A 17 0.74 28.66 12.90
N GLU A 18 2.07 28.84 12.98
CA GLU A 18 2.69 29.72 13.99
C GLU A 18 2.45 31.22 13.76
N LYS A 19 2.04 31.60 12.54
CA LYS A 19 1.74 32.99 12.17
C LYS A 19 0.24 33.27 12.02
N VAL A 20 -0.59 32.28 12.34
CA VAL A 20 -2.05 32.39 12.21
C VAL A 20 -2.58 33.57 13.05
N LYS A 21 -3.48 34.35 12.48
CA LYS A 21 -4.04 35.56 13.11
C LYS A 21 -5.54 35.46 13.38
N ASN A 22 -6.28 34.89 12.43
CA ASN A 22 -7.75 34.94 12.45
C ASN A 22 -8.38 33.56 12.67
N ARG A 23 -7.93 32.51 11.91
CA ARG A 23 -8.56 31.20 11.98
C ARG A 23 -7.60 30.06 11.70
N LEU A 24 -7.75 28.99 12.49
CA LEU A 24 -7.20 27.68 12.24
C LEU A 24 -8.35 26.65 12.23
N TRP A 25 -8.77 26.23 11.05
CA TRP A 25 -9.80 25.22 10.90
C TRP A 25 -9.19 23.93 10.33
N VAL A 26 -9.38 22.84 11.01
CA VAL A 26 -8.78 21.55 10.67
C VAL A 26 -9.88 20.53 10.40
N CYS A 27 -9.79 19.84 9.28
CA CYS A 27 -10.63 18.69 8.95
C CYS A 27 -9.74 17.47 8.77
N VAL A 28 -9.81 16.50 9.69
CA VAL A 28 -9.04 15.26 9.63
C VAL A 28 -9.79 14.12 10.32
N PRO A 29 -9.83 12.90 9.74
CA PRO A 29 -10.46 11.75 10.41
C PRO A 29 -9.66 11.21 11.58
N TYR A 30 -8.33 11.43 11.61
CA TYR A 30 -7.45 10.85 12.64
C TYR A 30 -6.63 11.95 13.32
N LEU A 31 -6.61 11.86 14.66
CA LEU A 31 -5.96 12.85 15.52
C LEU A 31 -4.89 12.18 16.39
N GLY A 32 -3.66 12.63 16.26
CA GLY A 32 -2.51 12.11 16.99
C GLY A 32 -2.35 12.70 18.39
N LYS A 33 -1.29 12.26 19.08
CA LYS A 33 -0.92 12.76 20.41
C LYS A 33 -0.54 14.24 20.35
N THR A 34 -0.69 14.90 21.51
CA THR A 34 -0.42 16.34 21.67
C THR A 34 0.95 16.75 21.14
N ASP A 35 2.01 16.03 21.48
CA ASP A 35 3.37 16.34 21.03
C ASP A 35 3.49 16.35 19.51
N ALA A 36 2.86 15.39 18.84
CA ALA A 36 2.88 15.30 17.37
C ALA A 36 2.13 16.46 16.73
N VAL A 37 0.99 16.84 17.28
CA VAL A 37 0.17 17.96 16.78
C VAL A 37 0.90 19.28 16.98
N LEU A 38 1.49 19.49 18.15
CA LEU A 38 2.24 20.72 18.44
C LEU A 38 3.52 20.85 17.63
N LYS A 39 4.17 19.72 17.27
CA LYS A 39 5.29 19.73 16.31
C LYS A 39 4.90 20.28 14.94
N VAL A 40 3.66 20.00 14.53
CA VAL A 40 3.16 20.34 13.18
C VAL A 40 2.51 21.71 13.15
N LEU A 41 1.67 22.04 14.13
CA LEU A 41 0.88 23.28 14.16
C LEU A 41 1.49 24.40 15.02
N GLY A 42 2.55 24.09 15.79
CA GLY A 42 3.06 25.06 16.78
C GLY A 42 2.10 25.30 17.94
N LYS A 43 2.30 26.38 18.69
CA LYS A 43 1.52 26.72 19.89
C LYS A 43 0.67 27.98 19.74
N ASN A 44 0.92 28.80 18.72
CA ASN A 44 0.23 30.11 18.59
C ASN A 44 -1.30 29.99 18.64
N TRP A 45 -1.86 28.98 18.00
CA TRP A 45 -3.31 28.73 17.99
C TRP A 45 -3.88 28.34 19.38
N LEU A 46 -3.03 27.84 20.28
CA LEU A 46 -3.40 27.57 21.68
C LEU A 46 -3.36 28.84 22.55
N GLU A 47 -2.34 29.67 22.33
CA GLU A 47 -2.02 30.79 23.19
C GLU A 47 -2.70 32.10 22.75
N ASN A 48 -3.05 32.21 21.46
CA ASN A 48 -3.66 33.39 20.90
C ASN A 48 -5.20 33.25 20.84
N GLU A 49 -5.90 33.83 21.79
CA GLU A 49 -7.37 33.79 21.89
C GLU A 49 -8.10 34.44 20.70
N ALA A 50 -7.44 35.33 19.96
CA ALA A 50 -8.03 35.95 18.78
C ALA A 50 -8.20 34.97 17.60
N VAL A 51 -7.50 33.84 17.61
CA VAL A 51 -7.60 32.84 16.54
C VAL A 51 -8.87 31.98 16.74
N GLU A 52 -9.75 31.98 15.76
CA GLU A 52 -10.88 31.06 15.74
C GLU A 52 -10.39 29.64 15.42
N VAL A 53 -10.63 28.68 16.32
CA VAL A 53 -10.22 27.29 16.17
C VAL A 53 -11.42 26.38 15.94
N ARG A 54 -11.39 25.59 14.86
CA ARG A 54 -12.40 24.57 14.58
C ARG A 54 -11.75 23.24 14.23
N LEU A 55 -12.26 22.15 14.77
CA LEU A 55 -11.90 20.79 14.38
C LEU A 55 -13.14 20.04 13.89
N LEU A 56 -13.06 19.56 12.65
CA LEU A 56 -14.03 18.61 12.08
C LEU A 56 -13.36 17.25 11.96
N THR A 57 -13.94 16.24 12.60
CA THR A 57 -13.34 14.88 12.64
C THR A 57 -14.45 13.82 12.56
N ASP A 58 -14.06 12.54 12.51
CA ASP A 58 -15.01 11.42 12.58
C ASP A 58 -14.80 10.66 13.89
N THR A 59 -15.74 10.77 14.82
CA THR A 59 -15.68 10.07 16.12
C THR A 59 -16.27 8.67 16.10
N SER A 60 -16.69 8.14 14.96
CA SER A 60 -17.21 6.77 14.83
C SER A 60 -16.13 5.73 15.18
N ASP A 61 -14.86 6.00 14.87
CA ASP A 61 -13.70 5.20 15.29
C ASP A 61 -12.80 5.98 16.29
N MET A 62 -13.20 6.00 17.55
CA MET A 62 -12.43 6.65 18.63
C MET A 62 -11.03 6.08 18.85
N LYS A 63 -10.68 4.90 18.31
CA LYS A 63 -9.32 4.33 18.42
C LYS A 63 -8.31 5.12 17.59
N ALA A 64 -8.78 5.78 16.55
CA ALA A 64 -7.97 6.62 15.67
C ALA A 64 -7.82 8.07 16.15
N ILE A 65 -8.44 8.41 17.29
CA ILE A 65 -8.47 9.77 17.85
C ILE A 65 -7.83 9.78 19.24
N ASN A 66 -6.80 10.60 19.39
CA ASN A 66 -6.22 10.85 20.72
C ASN A 66 -7.16 11.74 21.53
N THR A 67 -7.70 11.20 22.62
CA THR A 67 -8.73 11.89 23.44
C THR A 67 -8.18 13.12 24.18
N VAL A 68 -6.90 13.13 24.56
CA VAL A 68 -6.26 14.30 25.19
C VAL A 68 -6.20 15.47 24.18
N MET A 69 -5.78 15.18 22.96
CA MET A 69 -5.72 16.21 21.91
C MET A 69 -7.10 16.68 21.49
N LEU A 70 -8.08 15.77 21.40
CA LEU A 70 -9.47 16.12 21.14
C LEU A 70 -10.03 17.05 22.21
N LYS A 71 -9.73 16.78 23.49
CA LYS A 71 -10.05 17.65 24.64
C LYS A 71 -9.41 19.03 24.48
N THR A 72 -8.12 19.09 24.13
CA THR A 72 -7.40 20.34 23.89
C THR A 72 -8.07 21.21 22.80
N PHE A 73 -8.47 20.60 21.68
CA PHE A 73 -9.24 21.31 20.64
C PHE A 73 -10.61 21.78 21.16
N HIS A 74 -11.31 20.95 21.94
CA HIS A 74 -12.63 21.27 22.48
C HIS A 74 -12.57 22.39 23.54
N GLU A 75 -11.52 22.47 24.33
CA GLU A 75 -11.29 23.54 25.31
C GLU A 75 -10.89 24.85 24.65
N ARG A 76 -10.18 24.76 23.49
CA ARG A 76 -9.67 25.94 22.79
C ARG A 76 -10.63 26.50 21.74
N GLY A 77 -11.53 25.69 21.20
CA GLY A 77 -12.44 26.09 20.15
C GLY A 77 -13.58 25.10 19.94
N ASP A 78 -14.19 25.16 18.77
CA ASP A 78 -15.33 24.31 18.44
C ASP A 78 -14.90 22.99 17.83
N VAL A 79 -15.47 21.89 18.29
CA VAL A 79 -15.25 20.55 17.73
C VAL A 79 -16.59 19.94 17.31
N LYS A 80 -16.64 19.44 16.08
CA LYS A 80 -17.77 18.70 15.55
C LYS A 80 -17.36 17.38 14.92
N THR A 81 -18.30 16.46 14.87
CA THR A 81 -18.13 15.15 14.24
C THR A 81 -19.00 15.01 13.01
N LEU A 82 -18.44 14.46 11.94
CA LEU A 82 -19.15 14.14 10.71
C LEU A 82 -18.74 12.73 10.27
N ALA A 83 -19.69 11.78 10.38
CA ALA A 83 -19.46 10.39 10.02
C ALA A 83 -19.04 10.27 8.54
N GLY A 84 -17.98 9.51 8.28
CA GLY A 84 -17.44 9.29 6.95
C GLY A 84 -16.56 10.43 6.41
N VAL A 85 -16.29 11.50 7.18
CA VAL A 85 -15.33 12.52 6.74
C VAL A 85 -13.93 11.91 6.66
N HIS A 86 -13.30 12.01 5.49
CA HIS A 86 -11.96 11.48 5.26
C HIS A 86 -11.01 12.50 4.61
N ALA A 87 -11.43 13.76 4.52
CA ALA A 87 -10.60 14.86 4.03
C ALA A 87 -9.47 15.20 5.03
N LYS A 88 -8.36 15.73 4.51
CA LYS A 88 -7.27 16.27 5.30
C LYS A 88 -7.01 17.69 4.81
N ILE A 89 -7.65 18.62 5.50
CA ILE A 89 -7.69 20.04 5.14
C ILE A 89 -7.28 20.88 6.36
N TYR A 90 -6.37 21.81 6.13
CA TYR A 90 -5.92 22.75 7.15
C TYR A 90 -6.11 24.17 6.59
N ILE A 91 -7.10 24.89 7.06
CA ILE A 91 -7.37 26.28 6.69
C ILE A 91 -6.67 27.17 7.72
N ILE A 92 -5.76 28.01 7.23
CA ILE A 92 -4.96 28.91 8.04
C ILE A 92 -5.12 30.31 7.46
N ASP A 93 -5.88 31.16 8.14
CA ASP A 93 -6.32 32.46 7.64
C ASP A 93 -6.97 32.32 6.25
N ASP A 94 -6.40 32.94 5.22
CA ASP A 94 -6.92 32.92 3.86
C ASP A 94 -6.27 31.84 2.98
N SER A 95 -5.38 31.04 3.54
CA SER A 95 -4.74 29.93 2.84
C SER A 95 -5.24 28.57 3.30
N VAL A 96 -5.16 27.56 2.42
CA VAL A 96 -5.51 26.20 2.75
C VAL A 96 -4.46 25.21 2.29
N LEU A 97 -4.11 24.27 3.16
CA LEU A 97 -3.39 23.05 2.79
C LEU A 97 -4.39 21.92 2.55
N ILE A 98 -4.38 21.36 1.35
CA ILE A 98 -5.01 20.08 1.05
C ILE A 98 -3.89 19.05 0.96
N THR A 99 -4.03 17.94 1.69
CA THR A 99 -2.95 16.96 1.81
C THR A 99 -3.49 15.53 2.00
N SER A 100 -2.62 14.55 1.81
CA SER A 100 -2.89 13.17 2.21
C SER A 100 -2.64 12.92 3.72
N ALA A 101 -1.99 13.87 4.42
CA ALA A 101 -1.54 13.73 5.79
C ALA A 101 -2.63 13.99 6.83
N ASN A 102 -2.93 12.98 7.65
CA ASN A 102 -3.70 13.17 8.89
C ASN A 102 -2.88 13.94 9.92
N LEU A 103 -3.54 14.54 10.91
CA LEU A 103 -2.85 15.25 12.00
C LEU A 103 -2.31 14.24 13.04
N THR A 104 -1.37 13.39 12.61
CA THR A 104 -0.76 12.33 13.42
C THR A 104 0.76 12.27 13.23
N GLU A 105 1.47 11.77 14.25
CA GLU A 105 2.91 11.55 14.16
C GLU A 105 3.26 10.63 12.97
N THR A 106 2.48 9.57 12.78
CA THR A 106 2.71 8.59 11.71
C THR A 106 2.65 9.23 10.33
N ALA A 107 1.69 10.14 10.08
CA ALA A 107 1.58 10.84 8.82
C ALA A 107 2.81 11.71 8.57
N PHE A 108 3.17 12.57 9.50
CA PHE A 108 4.22 13.57 9.29
C PHE A 108 5.65 13.08 9.53
N SER A 109 5.86 11.89 10.14
CA SER A 109 7.20 11.38 10.42
C SER A 109 7.53 10.04 9.77
N LYS A 110 6.52 9.25 9.37
CA LYS A 110 6.70 7.85 8.97
C LYS A 110 6.10 7.49 7.61
N ARG A 111 5.37 8.41 6.97
CA ARG A 111 4.69 8.18 5.68
C ARG A 111 5.18 9.14 4.62
N TYR A 112 4.99 8.72 3.38
CA TYR A 112 5.16 9.62 2.23
C TYR A 112 3.84 10.35 2.03
N GLU A 113 3.81 11.59 2.47
CA GLU A 113 2.64 12.45 2.36
C GLU A 113 2.94 13.58 1.37
N ILE A 114 1.90 14.01 0.68
CA ILE A 114 1.93 15.10 -0.29
C ILE A 114 0.87 16.13 0.10
N GLY A 115 1.16 17.39 -0.16
CA GLY A 115 0.18 18.45 0.02
C GLY A 115 0.43 19.61 -0.92
N ILE A 116 -0.57 20.46 -1.04
CA ILE A 116 -0.51 21.68 -1.81
C ILE A 116 -1.15 22.82 -1.03
N PHE A 117 -0.46 23.96 -0.93
CA PHE A 117 -1.06 25.18 -0.43
C PHE A 117 -1.72 25.96 -1.55
N ILE A 118 -2.92 26.44 -1.26
CA ILE A 118 -3.72 27.34 -2.09
C ILE A 118 -3.87 28.63 -1.28
N GLU A 119 -3.47 29.76 -1.87
CA GLU A 119 -3.44 31.04 -1.16
C GLU A 119 -4.81 31.69 -0.99
N ASP A 120 -5.74 31.37 -1.89
CA ASP A 120 -7.16 31.76 -1.74
C ASP A 120 -7.97 30.51 -1.33
N ALA A 121 -8.37 30.48 -0.07
CA ALA A 121 -9.13 29.37 0.52
C ALA A 121 -10.63 29.49 0.35
N SER A 122 -11.19 30.50 -0.32
CA SER A 122 -12.62 30.82 -0.36
C SER A 122 -13.53 29.65 -0.71
N ASP A 123 -13.18 28.89 -1.77
CA ASP A 123 -13.96 27.73 -2.19
C ASP A 123 -13.92 26.60 -1.16
N VAL A 124 -12.73 26.32 -0.60
CA VAL A 124 -12.55 25.27 0.40
C VAL A 124 -13.20 25.64 1.72
N VAL A 125 -13.15 26.92 2.09
CA VAL A 125 -13.90 27.46 3.26
C VAL A 125 -15.40 27.24 3.11
N SER A 126 -15.95 27.49 1.93
CA SER A 126 -17.36 27.25 1.64
C SER A 126 -17.74 25.75 1.76
N VAL A 127 -16.89 24.86 1.27
CA VAL A 127 -17.06 23.41 1.43
C VAL A 127 -16.97 22.99 2.90
N PHE A 128 -15.96 23.48 3.62
CA PHE A 128 -15.81 23.20 5.06
C PHE A 128 -17.02 23.67 5.85
N GLN A 129 -17.53 24.90 5.59
CA GLN A 129 -18.71 25.43 6.26
C GLN A 129 -19.97 24.61 5.97
N ASN A 130 -20.15 24.12 4.74
CA ASN A 130 -21.25 23.21 4.39
C ASN A 130 -21.16 21.91 5.20
N TRP A 131 -19.97 21.29 5.29
CA TRP A 131 -19.78 20.09 6.13
C TRP A 131 -19.98 20.41 7.60
N TRP A 132 -19.45 21.54 8.06
CA TRP A 132 -19.61 22.03 9.43
C TRP A 132 -21.07 22.22 9.84
N SER A 133 -21.92 22.71 8.94
CA SER A 133 -23.34 22.87 9.19
C SER A 133 -24.10 21.53 9.33
N LYS A 134 -23.60 20.48 8.67
CA LYS A 134 -24.18 19.14 8.71
C LYS A 134 -23.60 18.27 9.83
N ALA A 135 -22.50 18.70 10.42
CA ALA A 135 -21.79 17.97 11.45
C ALA A 135 -22.46 18.14 12.83
N ASP A 136 -22.46 17.07 13.59
CA ASP A 136 -23.04 17.03 14.93
C ASP A 136 -22.03 17.56 15.96
N LYS A 137 -22.53 18.15 17.04
CA LYS A 137 -21.72 18.38 18.25
C LYS A 137 -21.36 17.04 18.86
N LEU A 138 -20.24 16.99 19.58
CA LEU A 138 -19.87 15.79 20.32
C LEU A 138 -21.00 15.32 21.23
N ASN A 139 -21.37 14.06 21.13
CA ASN A 139 -22.42 13.51 21.97
C ASN A 139 -21.94 13.22 23.40
N SER A 140 -22.84 12.87 24.31
CA SER A 140 -22.51 12.59 25.72
C SER A 140 -21.51 11.43 25.89
N VAL A 141 -21.51 10.44 24.97
CA VAL A 141 -20.59 9.31 25.01
C VAL A 141 -19.19 9.74 24.59
N ASP A 142 -19.08 10.56 23.56
CA ASP A 142 -17.79 11.11 23.12
C ASP A 142 -17.24 12.06 24.17
N THR A 143 -18.06 12.93 24.72
CA THR A 143 -17.67 13.83 25.81
C THR A 143 -17.20 13.03 27.04
N ALA A 144 -17.89 11.96 27.44
CA ALA A 144 -17.49 11.10 28.53
C ALA A 144 -16.14 10.39 28.26
N LYS A 145 -15.85 10.01 27.01
CA LYS A 145 -14.55 9.43 26.62
C LYS A 145 -13.42 10.47 26.70
N ILE A 146 -13.70 11.70 26.25
CA ILE A 146 -12.75 12.82 26.29
C ILE A 146 -12.40 13.20 27.73
N TYR A 147 -13.40 13.23 28.62
CA TYR A 147 -13.22 13.68 30.02
C TYR A 147 -13.01 12.55 31.01
N LYS A 148 -12.81 11.28 30.58
CA LYS A 148 -12.33 10.25 31.49
C LYS A 148 -10.97 10.68 32.02
N PRO A 149 -10.77 10.71 33.36
CA PRO A 149 -9.47 11.03 33.91
C PRO A 149 -8.47 9.99 33.41
N ALA A 150 -7.47 10.44 32.65
CA ALA A 150 -6.28 9.63 32.45
C ALA A 150 -5.76 9.31 33.84
N LYS A 151 -5.42 8.04 34.13
CA LYS A 151 -4.68 7.69 35.36
C LYS A 151 -3.47 8.61 35.38
N GLU A 152 -3.44 9.53 36.31
CA GLU A 152 -2.35 10.47 36.54
C GLU A 152 -1.04 9.71 36.59
N LYS A 153 -0.25 9.82 35.56
CA LYS A 153 1.19 9.82 35.66
C LYS A 153 1.60 11.28 35.70
N ASP A 154 1.97 11.73 36.90
CA ASP A 154 2.66 12.98 37.10
C ASP A 154 3.90 13.04 36.19
N GLU A 155 3.74 13.68 35.06
CA GLU A 155 4.86 14.20 34.29
C GLU A 155 4.54 15.65 34.01
N THR A 156 5.07 16.52 34.87
CA THR A 156 5.31 17.93 34.57
C THR A 156 6.23 17.98 33.34
N THR A 157 5.68 17.79 32.17
CA THR A 157 6.37 17.93 30.91
C THR A 157 6.54 19.41 30.62
N THR A 158 7.70 19.96 31.00
CA THR A 158 8.24 21.15 30.34
C THR A 158 8.30 20.83 28.84
N PHE A 159 7.44 21.50 28.07
CA PHE A 159 7.35 21.33 26.63
C PHE A 159 8.61 21.88 25.94
N ASN A 160 9.68 21.12 25.95
CA ASN A 160 10.77 21.32 25.02
C ASN A 160 10.29 20.77 23.66
N LEU A 161 9.75 21.67 22.81
CA LEU A 161 9.47 21.32 21.42
C LEU A 161 10.77 20.90 20.75
N PRO A 162 10.94 19.63 20.36
CA PRO A 162 12.09 19.27 19.54
C PRO A 162 12.04 20.06 18.25
N LYS A 163 13.21 20.48 17.77
CA LYS A 163 13.30 21.12 16.47
C LYS A 163 12.69 20.21 15.41
N ILE A 164 12.08 20.76 14.36
CA ILE A 164 11.43 19.96 13.28
C ILE A 164 12.40 18.94 12.66
N TRP A 165 13.69 19.27 12.61
CA TRP A 165 14.78 18.39 12.16
C TRP A 165 15.05 17.20 13.08
N ASP A 166 14.52 17.21 14.32
CA ASP A 166 14.61 16.10 15.28
C ASP A 166 13.41 15.15 15.18
N LEU A 167 12.63 15.24 14.09
CA LEU A 167 11.64 14.20 13.78
C LEU A 167 12.36 12.85 13.76
N PRO A 168 11.89 11.86 14.54
CA PRO A 168 12.57 10.58 14.62
C PRO A 168 12.72 10.02 13.21
N LYS A 169 13.95 9.64 12.84
CA LYS A 169 14.19 8.85 11.65
C LYS A 169 13.28 7.63 11.75
N SER A 170 12.62 7.28 10.65
CA SER A 170 11.79 6.07 10.61
C SER A 170 12.56 4.91 11.24
N PRO A 171 11.97 4.15 12.18
CA PRO A 171 12.63 2.98 12.70
C PRO A 171 13.14 2.12 11.54
N GLU A 172 14.30 1.50 11.68
CA GLU A 172 14.91 0.66 10.62
C GLU A 172 13.93 -0.36 10.05
N LYS A 173 13.04 -0.89 10.89
CA LYS A 173 11.97 -1.81 10.46
C LYS A 173 10.98 -1.18 9.48
N VAL A 174 10.68 0.12 9.62
CA VAL A 174 9.76 0.83 8.70
C VAL A 174 10.48 1.18 7.40
N ALA A 175 11.75 1.60 7.47
CA ALA A 175 12.58 1.83 6.30
C ALA A 175 12.80 0.52 5.49
N LYS A 176 13.01 -0.61 6.19
CA LYS A 176 13.11 -1.94 5.55
C LYS A 176 11.81 -2.33 4.84
N LYS A 177 10.65 -2.18 5.47
CA LYS A 177 9.34 -2.44 4.84
C LYS A 177 9.08 -1.54 3.63
N ARG A 178 9.39 -0.25 3.71
CA ARG A 178 9.27 0.69 2.58
C ARG A 178 10.16 0.30 1.42
N SER A 179 11.40 -0.13 1.72
CA SER A 179 12.32 -0.65 0.72
C SER A 179 11.80 -1.92 0.04
N GLU A 180 11.15 -2.83 0.76
CA GLU A 180 10.54 -4.04 0.20
C GLU A 180 9.34 -3.71 -0.69
N TYR A 181 8.46 -2.78 -0.29
CA TYR A 181 7.33 -2.34 -1.11
C TYR A 181 7.80 -1.62 -2.37
N ALA A 182 8.76 -0.72 -2.25
CA ALA A 182 9.34 -0.03 -3.40
C ALA A 182 10.00 -1.00 -4.40
N LYS A 183 10.64 -2.06 -3.92
CA LYS A 183 11.17 -3.11 -4.79
C LYS A 183 10.06 -3.87 -5.53
N TYR A 184 8.97 -4.21 -4.83
CA TYR A 184 7.86 -4.89 -5.45
C TYR A 184 7.17 -4.01 -6.51
N ASP A 185 6.90 -2.76 -6.17
CA ASP A 185 6.32 -1.79 -7.09
C ASP A 185 7.21 -1.59 -8.33
N ARG A 186 8.54 -1.57 -8.14
CA ARG A 186 9.48 -1.51 -9.27
C ARG A 186 9.39 -2.75 -10.16
N ILE A 187 9.26 -3.95 -9.58
CA ILE A 187 9.08 -5.18 -10.37
C ILE A 187 7.79 -5.11 -11.19
N LEU A 188 6.69 -4.62 -10.64
CA LEU A 188 5.44 -4.45 -11.39
C LEU A 188 5.60 -3.47 -12.57
N ILE A 189 6.27 -2.33 -12.35
CA ILE A 189 6.56 -1.36 -13.41
C ILE A 189 7.40 -2.00 -14.51
N ASP A 190 8.45 -2.74 -14.15
CA ASP A 190 9.30 -3.43 -15.12
C ASP A 190 8.52 -4.50 -15.90
N TYR A 191 7.58 -5.20 -15.23
CA TYR A 191 6.69 -6.17 -15.88
C TYR A 191 5.70 -5.51 -16.85
N ASP A 192 5.09 -4.38 -16.45
CA ASP A 192 4.14 -3.66 -17.30
C ASP A 192 4.81 -3.10 -18.55
N ASP A 193 6.03 -2.56 -18.41
CA ASP A 193 6.82 -2.10 -19.57
C ASP A 193 7.22 -3.28 -20.47
N PHE A 194 7.64 -4.41 -19.87
CA PHE A 194 7.92 -5.63 -20.64
C PHE A 194 6.66 -6.12 -21.38
N ALA A 195 5.53 -6.22 -20.69
CA ALA A 195 4.26 -6.65 -21.27
C ALA A 195 3.81 -5.75 -22.42
N THR A 196 3.99 -4.43 -22.27
CA THR A 196 3.69 -3.45 -23.33
C THR A 196 4.54 -3.71 -24.58
N LYS A 197 5.84 -3.96 -24.43
CA LYS A 197 6.73 -4.27 -25.55
C LYS A 197 6.44 -5.64 -26.15
N TYR A 198 6.12 -6.62 -25.31
CA TYR A 198 5.78 -7.99 -25.74
C TYR A 198 4.45 -8.02 -26.51
N ASN A 199 3.46 -7.26 -26.10
CA ASN A 199 2.15 -7.17 -26.76
C ASN A 199 2.20 -6.52 -28.15
N GLN A 200 3.33 -5.92 -28.54
CA GLN A 200 3.57 -5.43 -29.92
C GLN A 200 3.99 -6.56 -30.88
N ILE A 201 4.16 -7.76 -30.39
CA ILE A 201 4.56 -8.94 -31.15
C ILE A 201 3.35 -9.87 -31.25
N GLN A 202 3.25 -10.65 -32.33
CA GLN A 202 2.21 -11.65 -32.43
C GLN A 202 2.31 -12.67 -31.31
N ARG A 203 1.30 -12.67 -30.43
CA ARG A 203 1.20 -13.55 -29.26
C ARG A 203 0.89 -15.00 -29.66
N ILE A 204 1.13 -15.92 -28.75
CA ILE A 204 0.77 -17.35 -28.89
C ILE A 204 -0.71 -17.51 -28.55
N TRP A 205 -1.16 -16.87 -27.46
CA TRP A 205 -2.52 -16.94 -26.92
C TRP A 205 -3.13 -15.53 -26.85
N GLU A 206 -3.62 -15.03 -27.98
CA GLU A 206 -4.07 -13.62 -28.12
C GLU A 206 -5.23 -13.26 -27.17
N ASP A 207 -6.11 -14.22 -26.90
CA ASP A 207 -7.31 -14.02 -26.05
C ASP A 207 -7.07 -14.30 -24.56
N GLU A 208 -5.84 -14.63 -24.17
CA GLU A 208 -5.52 -15.03 -22.79
C GLU A 208 -4.67 -13.97 -22.09
N ALA A 209 -4.58 -14.09 -20.73
CA ALA A 209 -3.78 -13.19 -19.91
C ALA A 209 -2.32 -13.13 -20.38
N ILE A 210 -1.85 -11.95 -20.74
CA ILE A 210 -0.49 -11.73 -21.25
C ILE A 210 0.58 -12.21 -20.26
N TYR A 211 0.33 -12.09 -18.97
CA TYR A 211 1.28 -12.52 -17.92
C TYR A 211 1.51 -14.03 -17.89
N TRP A 212 0.55 -14.84 -18.35
CA TRP A 212 0.74 -16.27 -18.50
C TRP A 212 1.76 -16.59 -19.59
N GLU A 213 1.65 -15.89 -20.72
CA GLU A 213 2.57 -16.08 -21.86
C GLU A 213 3.98 -15.59 -21.53
N ILE A 214 4.08 -14.46 -20.80
CA ILE A 214 5.37 -13.93 -20.32
C ILE A 214 6.03 -14.89 -19.32
N ASP A 215 5.27 -15.49 -18.39
CA ASP A 215 5.80 -16.47 -17.46
C ASP A 215 6.28 -17.73 -18.20
N GLY A 216 5.54 -18.18 -19.21
CA GLY A 216 5.97 -19.25 -20.11
C GLY A 216 7.28 -18.94 -20.83
N LEU A 217 7.41 -17.73 -21.39
CA LEU A 217 8.65 -17.26 -22.00
C LEU A 217 9.80 -17.24 -21.00
N PHE A 218 9.60 -16.76 -19.78
CA PHE A 218 10.66 -16.74 -18.77
C PHE A 218 11.08 -18.15 -18.30
N ASN A 219 10.14 -19.07 -18.22
CA ASN A 219 10.44 -20.48 -17.96
C ASN A 219 11.23 -21.11 -19.14
N PHE A 220 10.82 -20.84 -20.37
CA PHE A 220 11.49 -21.29 -21.57
C PHE A 220 12.94 -20.77 -21.66
N LEU A 221 13.20 -19.51 -21.31
CA LEU A 221 14.55 -18.93 -21.31
C LEU A 221 15.54 -19.74 -20.48
N PHE A 222 15.11 -20.32 -19.36
CA PHE A 222 15.97 -21.02 -18.40
C PHE A 222 15.80 -22.53 -18.42
N HIS A 223 15.06 -23.06 -19.40
CA HIS A 223 14.97 -24.49 -19.63
C HIS A 223 16.32 -25.05 -20.12
N GLU A 224 16.69 -26.26 -19.68
CA GLU A 224 18.01 -26.84 -19.93
C GLU A 224 18.40 -26.87 -21.41
N GLU A 225 17.44 -27.13 -22.30
CA GLU A 225 17.65 -27.17 -23.76
C GLU A 225 17.80 -25.78 -24.42
N ASN A 226 17.37 -24.72 -23.75
CA ASN A 226 17.27 -23.37 -24.32
C ASN A 226 18.06 -22.31 -23.57
N THR A 227 18.93 -22.73 -22.64
CA THR A 227 19.69 -21.79 -21.80
C THR A 227 20.34 -20.68 -22.64
N PRO A 228 19.96 -19.42 -22.43
CA PRO A 228 20.56 -18.30 -23.14
C PRO A 228 21.97 -18.11 -22.60
N SER A 229 22.96 -18.45 -23.33
CA SER A 229 24.35 -18.49 -22.99
C SER A 229 24.67 -18.98 -21.56
N LYS A 230 25.58 -19.92 -21.44
CA LYS A 230 26.05 -20.45 -20.14
C LYS A 230 26.64 -19.35 -19.23
N ASP A 231 26.89 -18.18 -19.79
CA ASP A 231 27.56 -17.04 -19.15
C ASP A 231 26.65 -15.97 -18.59
N PHE A 232 25.30 -16.12 -18.74
CA PHE A 232 24.37 -15.13 -18.17
C PHE A 232 24.33 -15.22 -16.64
N ASN A 233 24.83 -14.17 -15.98
CA ASN A 233 24.71 -14.03 -14.53
C ASN A 233 23.27 -13.63 -14.14
N LYS A 234 22.47 -14.60 -13.68
CA LYS A 234 21.08 -14.38 -13.24
C LYS A 234 20.94 -13.35 -12.11
N LYS A 235 22.03 -12.97 -11.45
CA LYS A 235 22.03 -11.99 -10.34
C LYS A 235 22.15 -10.56 -10.82
N GLU A 236 22.61 -10.33 -12.05
CA GLU A 236 22.86 -9.00 -12.59
C GLU A 236 22.09 -8.78 -13.89
N PRO A 237 21.52 -7.58 -14.10
CA PRO A 237 20.84 -7.27 -15.34
C PRO A 237 21.84 -7.08 -16.49
N ARG A 238 21.45 -7.47 -17.70
CA ARG A 238 22.19 -7.11 -18.92
C ARG A 238 22.08 -5.61 -19.16
N THR A 239 23.13 -5.02 -19.69
CA THR A 239 23.08 -3.62 -20.15
C THR A 239 22.63 -3.63 -21.62
N LEU A 240 21.41 -3.19 -21.87
CA LEU A 240 20.81 -3.09 -23.21
C LEU A 240 20.27 -1.69 -23.42
N THR A 241 20.45 -1.16 -24.62
CA THR A 241 19.69 -0.01 -25.10
C THR A 241 18.23 -0.40 -25.35
N GLU A 242 17.33 0.56 -25.42
CA GLU A 242 15.92 0.28 -25.69
C GLU A 242 15.70 -0.44 -27.02
N SER A 243 16.50 -0.11 -28.04
CA SER A 243 16.46 -0.77 -29.36
C SER A 243 16.92 -2.24 -29.26
N GLU A 244 18.00 -2.50 -28.54
CA GLU A 244 18.51 -3.86 -28.32
C GLU A 244 17.51 -4.67 -27.50
N GLN A 245 16.92 -4.09 -26.47
CA GLN A 245 15.91 -4.73 -25.64
C GLN A 245 14.70 -5.19 -26.50
N LYS A 246 14.16 -4.31 -27.36
CA LYS A 246 13.05 -4.66 -28.27
C LYS A 246 13.44 -5.80 -29.21
N LYS A 247 14.64 -5.77 -29.79
CA LYS A 247 15.14 -6.84 -30.68
C LYS A 247 15.28 -8.17 -29.95
N GLU A 248 15.82 -8.15 -28.72
CA GLU A 248 15.97 -9.37 -27.91
C GLU A 248 14.58 -9.93 -27.52
N ILE A 249 13.62 -9.10 -27.13
CA ILE A 249 12.26 -9.55 -26.83
C ILE A 249 11.64 -10.21 -28.06
N GLN A 250 11.71 -9.59 -29.24
CA GLN A 250 11.18 -10.14 -30.50
C GLN A 250 11.84 -11.49 -30.87
N LYS A 251 13.15 -11.57 -30.76
CA LYS A 251 13.93 -12.79 -31.02
C LYS A 251 13.50 -13.94 -30.13
N TRP A 252 13.40 -13.69 -28.82
CA TRP A 252 13.06 -14.74 -27.86
C TRP A 252 11.59 -15.10 -27.87
N ALA A 253 10.69 -14.17 -28.10
CA ALA A 253 9.27 -14.45 -28.34
C ALA A 253 9.07 -15.38 -29.53
N LYS A 254 9.73 -15.10 -30.67
CA LYS A 254 9.68 -15.99 -31.84
C LYS A 254 10.22 -17.39 -31.54
N ARG A 255 11.32 -17.50 -30.79
CA ARG A 255 11.88 -18.81 -30.39
C ARG A 255 10.93 -19.57 -29.48
N TYR A 256 10.32 -18.86 -28.52
CA TYR A 256 9.36 -19.43 -27.61
C TYR A 256 8.10 -19.92 -28.36
N LYS A 257 7.58 -19.12 -29.27
CA LYS A 257 6.45 -19.53 -30.14
C LYS A 257 6.76 -20.81 -30.90
N ASN A 258 7.89 -20.86 -31.61
CA ASN A 258 8.29 -22.04 -32.38
C ASN A 258 8.56 -23.28 -31.49
N TRP A 259 8.99 -23.08 -30.27
CA TRP A 259 9.15 -24.17 -29.30
C TRP A 259 7.80 -24.66 -28.79
N ASN A 260 6.89 -23.72 -28.43
CA ASN A 260 5.57 -24.05 -27.92
C ASN A 260 4.73 -24.81 -28.95
N GLU A 261 4.81 -24.44 -30.23
CA GLU A 261 4.12 -25.14 -31.33
C GLU A 261 4.55 -26.61 -31.50
N LYS A 262 5.71 -26.98 -30.98
CA LYS A 262 6.24 -28.36 -31.03
C LYS A 262 5.93 -29.17 -29.77
N GLN A 263 5.38 -28.54 -28.74
CA GLN A 263 5.02 -29.23 -27.51
C GLN A 263 3.68 -29.94 -27.67
N GLU A 264 3.60 -31.17 -27.19
CA GLU A 264 2.34 -31.92 -27.11
C GLU A 264 1.45 -31.49 -25.94
N ARG A 265 2.00 -30.67 -25.00
CA ARG A 265 1.30 -30.17 -23.84
C ARG A 265 0.86 -28.73 -24.04
N ASP A 266 -0.43 -28.49 -23.82
CA ASP A 266 -0.96 -27.13 -23.74
C ASP A 266 -0.79 -26.59 -22.30
N ASP A 267 0.31 -25.88 -22.04
CA ASP A 267 0.58 -25.26 -20.74
C ASP A 267 -0.49 -24.24 -20.34
N ILE A 268 -1.28 -23.73 -21.30
CA ILE A 268 -2.36 -22.79 -21.03
C ILE A 268 -3.54 -23.44 -20.30
N ASP A 269 -3.90 -24.68 -20.64
CA ASP A 269 -5.04 -25.39 -20.03
C ASP A 269 -4.84 -25.64 -18.55
N TRP A 270 -3.61 -25.98 -18.13
CA TRP A 270 -3.26 -26.10 -16.72
C TRP A 270 -3.49 -24.78 -15.97
N ARG A 271 -3.04 -23.66 -16.54
CA ARG A 271 -3.20 -22.34 -15.94
C ARG A 271 -4.67 -21.94 -15.85
N LYS A 272 -5.43 -22.15 -16.92
CA LYS A 272 -6.89 -21.90 -16.95
C LYS A 272 -7.62 -22.69 -15.88
N ASN A 273 -7.33 -23.96 -15.76
CA ASN A 273 -7.99 -24.84 -14.81
C ASN A 273 -7.68 -24.43 -13.36
N ASN A 274 -6.42 -24.16 -13.04
CA ASN A 274 -6.02 -23.69 -11.72
C ASN A 274 -6.64 -22.33 -11.37
N THR A 275 -6.65 -21.39 -12.32
CA THR A 275 -7.30 -20.09 -12.14
C THR A 275 -8.79 -20.24 -11.84
N LYS A 276 -9.52 -21.09 -12.59
CA LYS A 276 -10.95 -21.37 -12.35
C LYS A 276 -11.19 -21.92 -10.95
N VAL A 277 -10.36 -22.85 -10.49
CA VAL A 277 -10.46 -23.42 -9.15
C VAL A 277 -10.23 -22.35 -8.09
N VAL A 278 -9.13 -21.61 -8.19
CA VAL A 278 -8.77 -20.54 -7.25
C VAL A 278 -9.85 -19.46 -7.19
N GLN A 279 -10.31 -18.95 -8.34
CA GLN A 279 -11.37 -17.94 -8.41
C GLN A 279 -12.70 -18.43 -7.83
N ARG A 280 -13.07 -19.69 -8.10
CA ARG A 280 -14.28 -20.32 -7.57
C ARG A 280 -14.24 -20.41 -6.05
N LEU A 281 -13.14 -20.94 -5.49
CA LEU A 281 -13.01 -21.19 -4.05
C LEU A 281 -12.79 -19.91 -3.25
N LEU A 282 -12.04 -18.95 -3.79
CA LEU A 282 -11.76 -17.66 -3.15
C LEU A 282 -12.75 -16.55 -3.53
N SER A 283 -13.86 -16.86 -4.22
CA SER A 283 -14.90 -15.85 -4.46
C SER A 283 -15.47 -15.32 -3.14
N LYS A 284 -15.91 -14.04 -3.11
CA LYS A 284 -16.43 -13.38 -1.88
C LYS A 284 -17.49 -14.20 -1.14
N LYS A 285 -18.33 -14.95 -1.89
CA LYS A 285 -19.41 -15.75 -1.30
C LYS A 285 -18.91 -17.05 -0.64
N ARG A 286 -17.76 -17.57 -1.08
CA ARG A 286 -17.26 -18.88 -0.63
C ARG A 286 -16.12 -18.78 0.37
N ILE A 287 -15.27 -17.77 0.24
CA ILE A 287 -14.04 -17.64 1.05
C ILE A 287 -14.34 -17.62 2.56
N GLU A 288 -15.46 -17.04 2.98
CA GLU A 288 -15.87 -17.00 4.40
C GLU A 288 -16.18 -18.38 4.99
N ASN A 289 -16.51 -19.34 4.14
CA ASN A 289 -16.87 -20.71 4.53
C ASN A 289 -15.86 -21.75 4.02
N LEU A 290 -14.64 -21.33 3.70
CA LEU A 290 -13.58 -22.18 3.16
C LEU A 290 -13.23 -23.30 4.13
N LYS A 291 -13.18 -24.55 3.64
CA LYS A 291 -12.88 -25.76 4.41
C LYS A 291 -11.46 -26.23 4.18
N SER A 292 -10.94 -27.09 5.06
CA SER A 292 -9.56 -27.60 4.99
C SER A 292 -9.25 -28.30 3.66
N ASN A 293 -10.14 -29.12 3.15
CA ASN A 293 -9.97 -29.79 1.86
C ASN A 293 -9.97 -28.79 0.68
N GLU A 294 -10.71 -27.69 0.78
CA GLU A 294 -10.71 -26.64 -0.24
C GLU A 294 -9.42 -25.79 -0.18
N VAL A 295 -8.87 -25.57 1.02
CA VAL A 295 -7.52 -25.00 1.18
C VAL A 295 -6.48 -25.90 0.50
N GLU A 296 -6.56 -27.21 0.72
CA GLU A 296 -5.66 -28.18 0.08
C GLU A 296 -5.78 -28.15 -1.46
N GLU A 297 -7.00 -28.02 -1.99
CA GLU A 297 -7.28 -27.88 -3.43
C GLU A 297 -6.61 -26.59 -3.98
N ILE A 298 -6.76 -25.45 -3.27
CA ILE A 298 -6.11 -24.18 -3.65
C ILE A 298 -4.59 -24.33 -3.65
N LEU A 299 -4.01 -24.88 -2.59
CA LEU A 299 -2.56 -25.10 -2.51
C LEU A 299 -2.06 -26.02 -3.63
N GLY A 300 -2.89 -27.00 -4.05
CA GLY A 300 -2.62 -27.88 -5.18
C GLY A 300 -2.60 -27.18 -6.54
N CYS A 301 -3.23 -26.00 -6.67
CA CYS A 301 -3.19 -25.18 -7.87
C CYS A 301 -1.89 -24.37 -8.00
N LEU A 302 -1.07 -24.28 -6.94
CA LEU A 302 0.14 -23.46 -6.93
C LEU A 302 1.37 -24.30 -7.23
N ASN A 303 2.12 -23.94 -8.28
CA ASN A 303 3.33 -24.64 -8.67
C ASN A 303 4.40 -24.61 -7.56
N SER A 304 4.51 -23.49 -6.86
CA SER A 304 5.41 -23.32 -5.71
C SER A 304 5.12 -24.28 -4.54
N MET A 305 3.88 -24.74 -4.40
CA MET A 305 3.47 -25.72 -3.39
C MET A 305 3.63 -27.15 -3.88
N ASN A 306 3.51 -27.38 -5.20
CA ASN A 306 3.64 -28.71 -5.81
C ASN A 306 5.11 -29.11 -6.00
N SER A 307 6.01 -28.16 -6.27
CA SER A 307 7.43 -28.44 -6.43
C SER A 307 8.10 -29.04 -5.17
N TYR A 308 7.49 -28.80 -4.00
CA TYR A 308 7.90 -29.38 -2.72
C TYR A 308 6.64 -29.79 -1.94
N ALA A 309 6.14 -30.99 -2.16
CA ALA A 309 4.93 -31.51 -1.52
C ALA A 309 4.90 -31.37 0.01
N ILE A 310 6.08 -31.42 0.65
CA ILE A 310 6.22 -31.22 2.10
C ILE A 310 5.76 -29.81 2.54
N ASN A 311 5.84 -28.79 1.67
CA ASN A 311 5.42 -27.44 2.02
C ASN A 311 3.89 -27.34 2.15
N LYS A 312 3.14 -27.99 1.27
CA LYS A 312 1.68 -28.05 1.35
C LYS A 312 1.23 -28.64 2.68
N THR A 313 1.79 -29.79 3.07
CA THR A 313 1.52 -30.44 4.36
C THR A 313 1.90 -29.54 5.54
N ARG A 314 3.03 -28.83 5.47
CA ARG A 314 3.44 -27.91 6.52
C ARG A 314 2.48 -26.72 6.66
N VAL A 315 2.00 -26.14 5.56
CA VAL A 315 1.01 -25.04 5.61
C VAL A 315 -0.25 -25.53 6.34
N ILE A 316 -0.78 -26.69 5.97
CA ILE A 316 -2.01 -27.23 6.53
C ILE A 316 -1.85 -27.57 8.02
N ASN A 317 -0.74 -28.18 8.40
CA ASN A 317 -0.54 -28.67 9.77
C ASN A 317 -0.13 -27.57 10.76
N ASN A 318 0.36 -26.43 10.30
CA ASN A 318 0.88 -25.36 11.17
C ASN A 318 0.01 -24.08 11.16
N ASN A 319 -1.15 -24.12 10.52
CA ASN A 319 -2.08 -22.99 10.50
C ASN A 319 -3.51 -23.48 10.61
N SER A 320 -4.35 -22.73 11.33
CA SER A 320 -5.80 -23.03 11.31
C SER A 320 -6.41 -22.59 9.97
N VAL A 321 -7.52 -23.22 9.59
CA VAL A 321 -8.25 -22.87 8.38
C VAL A 321 -8.72 -21.43 8.42
N GLU A 322 -9.12 -20.94 9.59
CA GLU A 322 -9.52 -19.55 9.82
C GLU A 322 -8.37 -18.59 9.52
N THR A 323 -7.16 -18.87 10.01
CA THR A 323 -5.96 -18.04 9.73
C THR A 323 -5.67 -17.98 8.24
N ILE A 324 -5.72 -19.11 7.54
CA ILE A 324 -5.48 -19.18 6.08
C ILE A 324 -6.56 -18.42 5.33
N ARG A 325 -7.82 -18.63 5.67
CA ARG A 325 -8.98 -17.97 5.07
C ARG A 325 -8.88 -16.45 5.20
N ASP A 326 -8.62 -15.97 6.42
CA ASP A 326 -8.55 -14.53 6.69
C ASP A 326 -7.36 -13.87 5.97
N ALA A 327 -6.22 -14.58 5.91
CA ALA A 327 -5.06 -14.11 5.16
C ALA A 327 -5.31 -14.09 3.64
N PHE A 328 -5.97 -15.09 3.08
CA PHE A 328 -6.36 -15.12 1.67
C PHE A 328 -7.40 -14.05 1.36
N PHE A 329 -8.37 -13.83 2.25
CA PHE A 329 -9.34 -12.74 2.10
C PHE A 329 -8.64 -11.38 2.05
N GLN A 330 -7.71 -11.12 2.97
CA GLN A 330 -6.96 -9.87 2.99
C GLN A 330 -6.04 -9.73 1.78
N LEU A 331 -5.45 -10.82 1.28
CA LEU A 331 -4.63 -10.80 0.06
C LEU A 331 -5.45 -10.37 -1.16
N ILE A 332 -6.64 -10.96 -1.32
CA ILE A 332 -7.49 -10.79 -2.52
C ILE A 332 -8.31 -9.50 -2.44
N TYR A 333 -9.01 -9.27 -1.32
CA TYR A 333 -10.02 -8.22 -1.16
C TYR A 333 -9.64 -7.12 -0.18
N GLY A 334 -8.51 -7.25 0.52
CA GLY A 334 -8.08 -6.28 1.54
C GLY A 334 -7.72 -4.92 0.96
N GLU A 335 -7.71 -3.93 1.83
CA GLU A 335 -7.29 -2.58 1.51
C GLU A 335 -5.76 -2.43 1.45
N GLY A 336 -5.30 -1.34 0.83
CA GLY A 336 -3.89 -1.01 0.69
C GLY A 336 -3.26 -1.51 -0.60
N THR A 337 -1.94 -1.30 -0.73
CA THR A 337 -1.18 -1.72 -1.93
C THR A 337 -1.07 -3.23 -2.00
N VAL A 338 -0.93 -3.77 -3.22
CA VAL A 338 -0.72 -5.21 -3.40
C VAL A 338 0.53 -5.70 -2.64
N ALA A 339 1.60 -4.91 -2.62
CA ALA A 339 2.82 -5.21 -1.87
C ALA A 339 2.56 -5.35 -0.35
N SER A 340 1.73 -4.48 0.22
CA SER A 340 1.36 -4.56 1.64
C SER A 340 0.52 -5.80 1.94
N ARG A 341 -0.42 -6.16 1.08
CA ARG A 341 -1.28 -7.34 1.21
C ARG A 341 -0.49 -8.65 1.09
N ILE A 342 0.44 -8.72 0.13
CA ILE A 342 1.38 -9.84 -0.01
C ILE A 342 2.22 -10.01 1.25
N SER A 343 2.84 -8.92 1.75
CA SER A 343 3.64 -8.97 2.98
C SER A 343 2.81 -9.36 4.22
N ALA A 344 1.56 -8.97 4.29
CA ALA A 344 0.66 -9.37 5.37
C ALA A 344 0.33 -10.86 5.30
N CYS A 345 -0.05 -11.37 4.12
CA CYS A 345 -0.36 -12.78 3.91
C CYS A 345 0.84 -13.70 4.22
N GLU A 346 2.04 -13.34 3.73
CA GLU A 346 3.28 -14.07 3.99
C GLU A 346 3.59 -14.19 5.49
N LYS A 347 3.27 -13.16 6.28
CA LYS A 347 3.49 -13.17 7.74
C LYS A 347 2.42 -13.90 8.53
N SER A 348 1.23 -13.99 7.98
CA SER A 348 0.07 -14.60 8.66
C SER A 348 0.06 -16.11 8.53
N ILE A 349 0.62 -16.68 7.43
CA ILE A 349 0.58 -18.11 7.17
C ILE A 349 2.00 -18.68 7.23
N ASN A 350 2.24 -19.55 8.21
CA ASN A 350 3.50 -20.27 8.33
C ASN A 350 3.74 -21.17 7.11
N PHE A 351 4.95 -21.18 6.57
CA PHE A 351 5.38 -21.95 5.39
C PHE A 351 4.72 -21.56 4.07
N PHE A 352 3.95 -20.46 4.03
CA PHE A 352 3.39 -19.90 2.80
C PHE A 352 4.17 -18.66 2.40
N GLY A 353 5.28 -18.88 1.72
CA GLY A 353 6.25 -17.83 1.42
C GLY A 353 5.84 -16.92 0.25
N LYS A 354 6.70 -15.96 -0.04
CA LYS A 354 6.50 -14.90 -1.03
C LYS A 354 6.13 -15.41 -2.43
N SER A 355 6.79 -16.49 -2.90
CA SER A 355 6.49 -17.07 -4.22
C SER A 355 5.04 -17.58 -4.29
N SER A 356 4.59 -18.30 -3.25
CA SER A 356 3.23 -18.85 -3.19
C SER A 356 2.17 -17.76 -3.08
N THR A 357 2.47 -16.71 -2.31
CA THR A 357 1.56 -15.55 -2.17
C THR A 357 1.43 -14.80 -3.50
N ASN A 358 2.55 -14.58 -4.21
CA ASN A 358 2.53 -13.95 -5.53
C ASN A 358 1.81 -14.81 -6.57
N GLU A 359 2.04 -16.12 -6.55
CA GLU A 359 1.37 -17.05 -7.45
C GLU A 359 -0.15 -17.08 -7.20
N LEU A 360 -0.58 -17.10 -5.93
CA LEU A 360 -2.00 -17.09 -5.58
C LEU A 360 -2.72 -15.84 -6.10
N ILE A 361 -2.15 -14.64 -5.90
CA ILE A 361 -2.78 -13.41 -6.37
C ILE A 361 -2.75 -13.30 -7.91
N GLY A 362 -1.69 -13.79 -8.55
CA GLY A 362 -1.59 -13.87 -10.01
C GLY A 362 -2.57 -14.88 -10.61
N CYS A 363 -2.81 -16.03 -9.95
CA CYS A 363 -3.85 -16.97 -10.35
C CYS A 363 -5.27 -16.40 -10.17
N PHE A 364 -5.50 -15.61 -9.13
CA PHE A 364 -6.82 -15.02 -8.90
C PHE A 364 -7.13 -13.84 -9.85
N TYR A 365 -6.13 -12.99 -10.13
CA TYR A 365 -6.23 -11.83 -11.02
C TYR A 365 -5.21 -11.89 -12.16
N PRO A 366 -5.31 -12.85 -13.08
CA PRO A 366 -4.29 -13.10 -14.10
C PRO A 366 -4.07 -11.92 -15.07
N GLU A 367 -5.10 -11.11 -15.29
CA GLU A 367 -5.01 -9.92 -16.14
C GLU A 367 -4.35 -8.72 -15.44
N LYS A 368 -4.23 -8.79 -14.11
CA LYS A 368 -3.80 -7.65 -13.30
C LYS A 368 -2.44 -7.83 -12.65
N TYR A 369 -2.09 -9.05 -12.29
CA TYR A 369 -0.86 -9.33 -11.56
C TYR A 369 -0.05 -10.44 -12.20
N PRO A 370 1.25 -10.18 -12.48
CA PRO A 370 2.17 -11.20 -12.99
C PRO A 370 2.51 -12.23 -11.92
N LEU A 371 2.98 -13.40 -12.37
CA LEU A 371 3.57 -14.42 -11.50
C LEU A 371 5.02 -14.02 -11.19
N ILE A 372 5.26 -13.53 -9.97
CA ILE A 372 6.60 -13.09 -9.55
C ILE A 372 7.31 -14.21 -8.79
N ASN A 373 8.33 -14.77 -9.42
CA ASN A 373 9.20 -15.81 -8.89
C ASN A 373 10.68 -15.56 -9.32
N GLN A 374 11.59 -16.48 -8.98
CA GLN A 374 13.01 -16.32 -9.33
C GLN A 374 13.24 -16.30 -10.84
N ASN A 375 12.49 -17.11 -11.62
CA ASN A 375 12.63 -17.14 -13.09
C ASN A 375 12.18 -15.82 -13.71
N SER A 376 11.08 -15.25 -13.21
CA SER A 376 10.56 -13.97 -13.70
C SER A 376 11.53 -12.81 -13.45
N ILE A 377 12.14 -12.76 -12.27
CA ILE A 377 13.16 -11.73 -11.96
C ILE A 377 14.40 -11.93 -12.85
N SER A 378 14.83 -13.18 -13.04
CA SER A 378 15.96 -13.49 -13.92
C SER A 378 15.64 -13.17 -15.38
N GLY A 379 14.41 -13.43 -15.82
CA GLY A 379 13.91 -13.08 -17.16
C GLY A 379 13.92 -11.56 -17.40
N LEU A 380 13.38 -10.78 -16.49
CA LEU A 380 13.44 -9.32 -16.57
C LEU A 380 14.90 -8.82 -16.65
N ARG A 381 15.79 -9.34 -15.82
CA ARG A 381 17.23 -8.98 -15.87
C ARG A 381 17.90 -9.38 -17.20
N PHE A 382 17.52 -10.51 -17.74
CA PHE A 382 17.99 -10.95 -19.05
C PHE A 382 17.64 -9.95 -20.14
N PHE A 383 16.47 -9.34 -20.05
CA PHE A 383 16.02 -8.27 -20.96
C PHE A 383 16.44 -6.86 -20.51
N GLY A 384 17.37 -6.72 -19.57
CA GLY A 384 17.97 -5.43 -19.19
C GLY A 384 17.25 -4.64 -18.09
N TYR A 385 16.19 -5.18 -17.47
CA TYR A 385 15.51 -4.51 -16.36
C TYR A 385 16.29 -4.65 -15.05
N GLN A 386 16.25 -3.59 -14.23
CA GLN A 386 17.00 -3.51 -12.96
C GLN A 386 16.26 -4.17 -11.78
N SER A 387 15.36 -5.10 -12.06
CA SER A 387 14.52 -5.77 -11.04
C SER A 387 15.36 -6.49 -9.98
N LYS A 388 15.02 -6.28 -8.70
CA LYS A 388 15.65 -6.91 -7.53
C LYS A 388 14.56 -7.44 -6.60
N MET A 389 14.69 -8.71 -6.19
CA MET A 389 13.82 -9.34 -5.21
C MET A 389 14.25 -9.02 -3.77
#